data_f064a8c7f482f253f94bfcf2ca89b510
#
_entry.id   f064a8c7f482f253f94bfcf2ca89b510
#
_cell.length_a   1.000
_cell.length_b   1.000
_cell.length_c   1.000
_cell.angle_alpha   90.00
_cell.angle_beta   90.00
_cell.angle_gamma   90.00
#
_symmetry.space_group_name_H-M   'P 1'
#
loop_
_entity.id
_entity.type
_entity.pdbx_description
1 polymer ?
#
loop_
_entity_poly.entity_id
_entity_poly.type
_entity_poly.pdbx_seq_one_letter_code
_entity_poly.pdbx_strand_id
1 'polypeptide(L)'
;PKNEPILTRNFLVGILIEGAIIALNTMIAFHTGLYYGAGMAAGAATVGSTMAFATLCLSRLMHGFNSKADHPVLFQKEMFNNRYLNLSFLVGFALLSAVLLLPLKPLFKVVTLTPMLYGVIIGCAAMNVVEIQVIKAIRTHLKKKR
;
A
#
# COMPACT_ATOMS: atom_id res chain seq x y z
N PRO A 1 -3.84 -1.13 -31.94
CA PRO A 1 -3.73 -2.35 -32.76
C PRO A 1 -4.29 -3.54 -31.96
N LYS A 2 -5.18 -4.32 -32.57
CA LYS A 2 -5.92 -5.42 -31.91
C LYS A 2 -5.06 -6.65 -31.52
N ASN A 3 -3.75 -6.62 -31.72
CA ASN A 3 -2.86 -7.78 -31.56
C ASN A 3 -1.64 -7.55 -30.66
N GLU A 4 -1.62 -6.51 -29.84
CA GLU A 4 -0.56 -6.36 -28.85
C GLU A 4 -0.88 -7.22 -27.61
N PRO A 5 0.06 -8.04 -27.11
CA PRO A 5 -0.15 -8.81 -25.90
C PRO A 5 -0.35 -7.84 -24.72
N ILE A 6 -1.44 -8.03 -23.98
CA ILE A 6 -1.80 -7.24 -22.79
C ILE A 6 -0.67 -7.24 -21.74
N LEU A 7 0.11 -8.32 -21.69
CA LEU A 7 1.28 -8.46 -20.80
C LEU A 7 2.57 -8.34 -21.62
N THR A 8 3.02 -7.11 -21.81
CA THR A 8 4.39 -6.89 -22.32
C THR A 8 5.41 -7.19 -21.23
N ARG A 9 6.62 -7.64 -21.60
CA ARG A 9 7.71 -7.90 -20.64
C ARG A 9 8.01 -6.72 -19.72
N ASN A 10 7.96 -5.51 -20.28
CA ASN A 10 8.19 -4.28 -19.51
C ASN A 10 7.09 -4.00 -18.48
N PHE A 11 5.84 -4.32 -18.81
CA PHE A 11 4.70 -4.20 -17.93
C PHE A 11 4.78 -5.23 -16.79
N LEU A 12 5.12 -6.49 -17.11
CA LEU A 12 5.30 -7.56 -16.12
C LEU A 12 6.41 -7.21 -15.10
N VAL A 13 7.56 -6.73 -15.58
CA VAL A 13 8.66 -6.27 -14.72
C VAL A 13 8.21 -5.10 -13.83
N GLY A 14 7.34 -4.21 -14.35
CA GLY A 14 6.73 -3.15 -13.57
C GLY A 14 5.95 -3.67 -12.37
N ILE A 15 5.01 -4.57 -12.63
CA ILE A 15 4.16 -5.20 -11.61
C ILE A 15 5.01 -5.91 -10.55
N LEU A 16 6.04 -6.65 -10.97
CA LEU A 16 6.92 -7.38 -10.04
C LEU A 16 7.67 -6.42 -9.11
N ILE A 17 8.20 -5.33 -9.62
CA ILE A 17 8.90 -4.32 -8.80
C ILE A 17 7.95 -3.64 -7.83
N GLU A 18 6.80 -3.19 -8.30
CA GLU A 18 5.78 -2.54 -7.46
C GLU A 18 5.27 -3.50 -6.38
N GLY A 19 5.04 -4.76 -6.73
CA GLY A 19 4.67 -5.81 -5.77
C GLY A 19 5.75 -6.09 -4.74
N ALA A 20 7.02 -6.13 -5.14
CA ALA A 20 8.16 -6.32 -4.24
C ALA A 20 8.30 -5.17 -3.24
N ILE A 21 8.09 -3.93 -3.66
CA ILE A 21 8.10 -2.75 -2.78
C ILE A 21 7.00 -2.84 -1.73
N ILE A 22 5.77 -3.15 -2.14
CA ILE A 22 4.64 -3.31 -1.22
C ILE A 22 4.94 -4.44 -0.22
N ALA A 23 5.48 -5.56 -0.68
CA ALA A 23 5.86 -6.68 0.18
C ALA A 23 6.94 -6.28 1.20
N LEU A 24 7.97 -5.56 0.78
CA LEU A 24 9.05 -5.09 1.65
C LEU A 24 8.52 -4.18 2.76
N ASN A 25 7.74 -3.16 2.42
CA ASN A 25 7.17 -2.24 3.41
C ASN A 25 6.17 -2.95 4.34
N THR A 26 5.43 -3.95 3.84
CA THR A 26 4.56 -4.80 4.66
C THR A 26 5.38 -5.63 5.64
N MET A 27 6.53 -6.18 5.23
CA MET A 27 7.44 -6.93 6.10
C MET A 27 8.07 -6.02 7.16
N ILE A 28 8.43 -4.79 6.83
CA ILE A 28 8.91 -3.80 7.81
C ILE A 28 7.83 -3.55 8.88
N ALA A 29 6.60 -3.33 8.46
CA ALA A 29 5.48 -3.15 9.39
C ALA A 29 5.25 -4.39 10.26
N PHE A 30 5.32 -5.60 9.69
CA PHE A 30 5.21 -6.87 10.41
C PHE A 30 6.29 -7.00 11.49
N HIS A 31 7.55 -6.81 11.14
CA HIS A 31 8.67 -6.91 12.10
C HIS A 31 8.60 -5.84 13.17
N THR A 32 8.19 -4.62 12.83
CA THR A 32 7.92 -3.57 13.82
C THR A 32 6.83 -4.02 14.80
N GLY A 33 5.78 -4.63 14.30
CA GLY A 33 4.70 -5.19 15.12
C GLY A 33 5.16 -6.35 16.00
N LEU A 34 6.06 -7.22 15.52
CA LEU A 34 6.67 -8.27 16.35
C LEU A 34 7.48 -7.66 17.50
N TYR A 35 8.28 -6.66 17.23
CA TYR A 35 9.15 -6.03 18.22
C TYR A 35 8.35 -5.34 19.32
N TYR A 36 7.43 -4.46 18.96
CA TYR A 36 6.63 -3.71 19.94
C TYR A 36 5.49 -4.55 20.54
N GLY A 37 5.05 -5.58 19.86
CA GLY A 37 4.00 -6.48 20.33
C GLY A 37 4.46 -7.50 21.37
N ALA A 38 5.77 -7.68 21.55
CA ALA A 38 6.34 -8.61 22.52
C ALA A 38 5.90 -8.31 23.99
N GLY A 39 5.64 -7.05 24.31
CA GLY A 39 5.13 -6.60 25.61
C GLY A 39 3.61 -6.42 25.69
N MET A 40 2.87 -6.69 24.63
CA MET A 40 1.42 -6.52 24.58
C MET A 40 0.68 -7.82 24.93
N ALA A 41 -0.47 -7.71 25.60
CA ALA A 41 -1.29 -8.86 25.98
C ALA A 41 -1.75 -9.72 24.78
N ALA A 42 -1.86 -9.10 23.60
CA ALA A 42 -2.25 -9.77 22.36
C ALA A 42 -1.14 -10.66 21.77
N GLY A 43 0.09 -10.50 22.22
CA GLY A 43 1.27 -11.23 21.74
C GLY A 43 1.86 -10.68 20.45
N ALA A 44 3.18 -10.81 20.30
CA ALA A 44 3.95 -10.26 19.19
C ALA A 44 3.42 -10.65 17.81
N ALA A 45 3.15 -11.95 17.60
CA ALA A 45 2.69 -12.47 16.31
C ALA A 45 1.37 -11.86 15.86
N THR A 46 0.42 -11.67 16.79
CA THR A 46 -0.89 -11.09 16.48
C THR A 46 -0.79 -9.59 16.16
N VAL A 47 0.05 -8.86 16.90
CA VAL A 47 0.33 -7.46 16.62
C VAL A 47 1.01 -7.31 15.26
N GLY A 48 2.05 -8.11 14.99
CA GLY A 48 2.74 -8.13 13.69
C GLY A 48 1.80 -8.42 12.52
N SER A 49 0.96 -9.45 12.65
CA SER A 49 -0.03 -9.82 11.63
C SER A 49 -1.06 -8.71 11.40
N THR A 50 -1.52 -8.05 12.47
CA THR A 50 -2.43 -6.92 12.37
C THR A 50 -1.79 -5.75 11.61
N MET A 51 -0.55 -5.43 11.91
CA MET A 51 0.19 -4.37 11.23
C MET A 51 0.44 -4.70 9.75
N ALA A 52 0.83 -5.94 9.45
CA ALA A 52 1.01 -6.38 8.07
C ALA A 52 -0.29 -6.32 7.27
N PHE A 53 -1.39 -6.80 7.85
CA PHE A 53 -2.73 -6.75 7.23
C PHE A 53 -3.13 -5.29 6.93
N ALA A 54 -3.06 -4.42 7.93
CA ALA A 54 -3.46 -3.03 7.77
C ALA A 54 -2.57 -2.28 6.75
N THR A 55 -1.24 -2.50 6.80
CA THR A 55 -0.29 -1.90 5.85
C THR A 55 -0.55 -2.38 4.43
N LEU A 56 -0.76 -3.68 4.24
CA LEU A 56 -1.03 -4.25 2.92
C LEU A 56 -2.35 -3.71 2.33
N CYS A 57 -3.42 -3.68 3.12
CA CYS A 57 -4.71 -3.13 2.67
C CYS A 57 -4.59 -1.65 2.29
N LEU A 58 -3.97 -0.83 3.16
CA LEU A 58 -3.80 0.60 2.90
C LEU A 58 -2.89 0.86 1.70
N SER A 59 -1.80 0.10 1.57
CA SER A 59 -0.90 0.17 0.41
C SER A 59 -1.62 -0.15 -0.90
N ARG A 60 -2.51 -1.16 -0.90
CA ARG A 60 -3.32 -1.52 -2.07
C ARG A 60 -4.30 -0.42 -2.45
N LEU A 61 -4.96 0.18 -1.48
CA LEU A 61 -5.85 1.31 -1.72
C LEU A 61 -5.10 2.50 -2.34
N MET A 62 -3.93 2.85 -1.76
CA MET A 62 -3.09 3.93 -2.28
C MET A 62 -2.48 3.59 -3.64
N HIS A 63 -2.15 2.33 -3.88
CA HIS A 63 -1.61 1.88 -5.16
C HIS A 63 -2.58 2.09 -6.33
N GLY A 64 -3.88 2.11 -6.09
CA GLY A 64 -4.88 2.48 -7.09
C GLY A 64 -4.61 3.85 -7.73
N PHE A 65 -4.13 4.82 -6.97
CA PHE A 65 -3.72 6.12 -7.50
C PHE A 65 -2.42 6.04 -8.30
N ASN A 66 -1.49 5.18 -7.89
CA ASN A 66 -0.25 4.94 -8.63
C ASN A 66 -0.49 4.27 -9.99
N SER A 67 -1.48 3.39 -10.07
CA SER A 67 -1.79 2.61 -11.29
C SER A 67 -2.49 3.43 -12.37
N LYS A 68 -2.94 4.64 -12.08
CA LYS A 68 -3.71 5.49 -12.99
C LYS A 68 -2.92 5.96 -14.20
N ALA A 69 -1.61 6.14 -14.06
CA ALA A 69 -0.75 6.64 -15.13
C ALA A 69 0.61 5.92 -15.13
N ASP A 70 1.19 5.76 -16.32
CA ASP A 70 2.54 5.19 -16.49
C ASP A 70 3.65 6.20 -16.19
N HIS A 71 3.32 7.47 -16.09
CA HIS A 71 4.21 8.56 -15.71
C HIS A 71 3.98 8.99 -14.26
N PRO A 72 4.95 9.65 -13.62
CA PRO A 72 4.78 10.11 -12.24
C PRO A 72 3.71 11.19 -12.16
N VAL A 73 2.72 10.98 -11.29
CA VAL A 73 1.58 11.91 -11.09
C VAL A 73 1.50 12.48 -9.66
N LEU A 74 2.56 12.29 -8.86
CA LEU A 74 2.58 12.74 -7.46
C LEU A 74 2.38 14.27 -7.43
N PHE A 75 1.44 14.72 -6.60
CA PHE A 75 1.05 16.13 -6.43
C PHE A 75 0.43 16.81 -7.66
N GLN A 76 0.07 16.09 -8.71
CA GLN A 76 -0.67 16.65 -9.83
C GLN A 76 -2.19 16.56 -9.60
N LYS A 77 -2.94 17.56 -10.08
CA LYS A 77 -4.41 17.57 -10.00
C LYS A 77 -5.04 16.34 -10.67
N GLU A 78 -4.34 15.73 -11.61
CA GLU A 78 -4.73 14.52 -12.31
C GLU A 78 -4.85 13.31 -11.38
N MET A 79 -4.10 13.26 -10.28
CA MET A 79 -4.13 12.18 -9.30
C MET A 79 -5.54 11.97 -8.72
N PHE A 80 -6.25 13.06 -8.43
CA PHE A 80 -7.57 13.06 -7.79
C PHE A 80 -8.73 13.33 -8.75
N ASN A 81 -8.50 13.39 -10.05
CA ASN A 81 -9.52 13.74 -11.03
C ASN A 81 -10.53 12.61 -11.33
N ASN A 82 -10.34 11.41 -10.79
CA ASN A 82 -11.25 10.28 -10.97
C ASN A 82 -12.16 10.10 -9.74
N ARG A 83 -13.43 10.53 -9.85
CA ARG A 83 -14.41 10.43 -8.76
C ARG A 83 -14.64 8.99 -8.31
N TYR A 84 -14.64 8.02 -9.21
CA TYR A 84 -14.83 6.61 -8.88
C TYR A 84 -13.66 6.04 -8.09
N LEU A 85 -12.43 6.41 -8.47
CA LEU A 85 -11.23 6.01 -7.75
C LEU A 85 -11.20 6.61 -6.34
N ASN A 86 -11.53 7.90 -6.21
CA ASN A 86 -11.61 8.58 -4.91
C ASN A 86 -12.69 7.96 -4.03
N LEU A 87 -13.85 7.64 -4.59
CA LEU A 87 -14.93 6.98 -3.86
C LEU A 87 -14.52 5.57 -3.42
N SER A 88 -13.89 4.80 -4.29
CA SER A 88 -13.40 3.45 -3.96
C SER A 88 -12.35 3.49 -2.86
N PHE A 89 -11.44 4.47 -2.90
CA PHE A 89 -10.48 4.69 -1.83
C PHE A 89 -11.18 5.02 -0.50
N LEU A 90 -12.13 5.95 -0.51
CA LEU A 90 -12.87 6.36 0.68
C LEU A 90 -13.62 5.17 1.30
N VAL A 91 -14.32 4.40 0.49
CA VAL A 91 -15.07 3.20 0.94
C VAL A 91 -14.10 2.16 1.50
N GLY A 92 -13.01 1.85 0.79
CA GLY A 92 -12.00 0.89 1.24
C GLY A 92 -11.31 1.33 2.53
N PHE A 93 -11.00 2.62 2.66
CA PHE A 93 -10.42 3.19 3.88
C PHE A 93 -11.41 3.14 5.06
N ALA A 94 -12.69 3.43 4.82
CA ALA A 94 -13.73 3.31 5.84
C ALA A 94 -13.91 1.86 6.29
N LEU A 95 -13.91 0.89 5.37
CA LEU A 95 -13.98 -0.54 5.70
C LEU A 95 -12.77 -0.99 6.52
N LEU A 96 -11.55 -0.61 6.12
CA LEU A 96 -10.33 -0.93 6.87
C LEU A 96 -10.39 -0.33 8.28
N SER A 97 -10.79 0.92 8.39
CA SER A 97 -10.97 1.60 9.68
C SER A 97 -12.02 0.90 10.55
N ALA A 98 -13.13 0.46 9.95
CA ALA A 98 -14.15 -0.30 10.65
C ALA A 98 -13.59 -1.62 11.22
N VAL A 99 -12.81 -2.36 10.46
CA VAL A 99 -12.17 -3.61 10.93
C VAL A 99 -11.20 -3.34 12.09
N LEU A 100 -10.43 -2.27 12.02
CA LEU A 100 -9.39 -1.97 13.01
C LEU A 100 -9.93 -1.30 14.29
N LEU A 101 -11.00 -0.54 14.20
CA LEU A 101 -11.50 0.30 15.30
C LEU A 101 -12.81 -0.22 15.92
N LEU A 102 -13.69 -0.84 15.13
CA LEU A 102 -14.97 -1.36 15.59
C LEU A 102 -14.84 -2.78 16.20
N PRO A 103 -15.87 -3.33 16.83
CA PRO A 103 -15.86 -4.67 17.42
C PRO A 103 -15.86 -5.83 16.40
N LEU A 104 -15.37 -5.58 15.19
CA LEU A 104 -15.15 -6.58 14.12
C LEU A 104 -13.80 -7.32 14.26
N LYS A 105 -12.95 -6.86 15.17
CA LYS A 105 -11.60 -7.39 15.41
C LYS A 105 -11.52 -8.91 15.57
N PRO A 106 -12.42 -9.58 16.33
CA PRO A 106 -12.36 -11.02 16.49
C PRO A 106 -12.59 -11.79 15.18
N LEU A 107 -13.45 -11.24 14.30
CA LEU A 107 -13.76 -11.85 13.00
C LEU A 107 -12.52 -11.87 12.08
N PHE A 108 -11.72 -10.80 12.11
CA PHE A 108 -10.51 -10.66 11.29
C PHE A 108 -9.23 -11.06 12.03
N LYS A 109 -9.35 -11.50 13.28
CA LYS A 109 -8.21 -11.86 14.16
C LYS A 109 -7.19 -10.72 14.28
N VAL A 110 -7.65 -9.47 14.24
CA VAL A 110 -6.84 -8.29 14.44
C VAL A 110 -6.99 -7.75 15.86
N VAL A 111 -6.00 -7.00 16.32
CA VAL A 111 -5.98 -6.46 17.68
C VAL A 111 -5.90 -4.94 17.68
N THR A 112 -6.22 -4.35 18.83
CA THR A 112 -6.06 -2.90 19.01
C THR A 112 -4.59 -2.56 19.08
N LEU A 113 -4.17 -1.59 18.28
CA LEU A 113 -2.81 -1.09 18.22
C LEU A 113 -2.68 0.22 19.00
N THR A 114 -1.46 0.55 19.38
CA THR A 114 -1.17 1.89 19.93
C THR A 114 -1.18 2.94 18.82
N PRO A 115 -1.44 4.23 19.12
CA PRO A 115 -1.41 5.30 18.12
C PRO A 115 -0.09 5.38 17.34
N MET A 116 1.04 5.07 17.98
CA MET A 116 2.35 4.99 17.34
C MET A 116 2.38 3.93 16.23
N LEU A 117 1.83 2.74 16.47
CA LEU A 117 1.81 1.65 15.50
C LEU A 117 0.88 1.97 14.31
N TYR A 118 -0.22 2.67 14.53
CA TYR A 118 -1.03 3.21 13.44
C TYR A 118 -0.23 4.21 12.59
N GLY A 119 0.59 5.06 13.23
CA GLY A 119 1.50 5.96 12.53
C GLY A 119 2.50 5.23 11.63
N VAL A 120 3.07 4.11 12.11
CA VAL A 120 3.97 3.25 11.31
C VAL A 120 3.25 2.64 10.10
N ILE A 121 2.00 2.15 10.26
CA ILE A 121 1.19 1.61 9.16
C ILE A 121 0.99 2.67 8.06
N ILE A 122 0.58 3.86 8.46
CA ILE A 122 0.35 4.98 7.53
C ILE A 122 1.67 5.37 6.85
N GLY A 123 2.76 5.45 7.60
CA GLY A 123 4.09 5.76 7.09
C GLY A 123 4.57 4.75 6.06
N CYS A 124 4.49 3.45 6.35
CA CYS A 124 4.85 2.38 5.41
C CYS A 124 3.98 2.40 4.14
N ALA A 125 2.68 2.64 4.28
CA ALA A 125 1.77 2.71 3.14
C ALA A 125 2.04 3.97 2.27
N ALA A 126 2.32 5.12 2.88
CA ALA A 126 2.69 6.33 2.17
C ALA A 126 4.03 6.19 1.45
N MET A 127 5.00 5.51 2.07
CA MET A 127 6.31 5.22 1.49
C MET A 127 6.19 4.42 0.20
N ASN A 128 5.28 3.44 0.14
CA ASN A 128 4.98 2.70 -1.09
C ASN A 128 4.59 3.64 -2.26
N VAL A 129 3.80 4.66 -1.99
CA VAL A 129 3.39 5.63 -3.03
C VAL A 129 4.61 6.37 -3.56
N VAL A 130 5.45 6.88 -2.67
CA VAL A 130 6.65 7.65 -3.02
C VAL A 130 7.64 6.81 -3.81
N GLU A 131 7.97 5.60 -3.32
CA GLU A 131 8.92 4.69 -3.95
C GLU A 131 8.49 4.30 -5.37
N ILE A 132 7.21 3.96 -5.56
CA ILE A 132 6.67 3.61 -6.88
C ILE A 132 6.73 4.82 -7.82
N GLN A 133 6.42 6.03 -7.35
CA GLN A 133 6.49 7.25 -8.16
C GLN A 133 7.92 7.59 -8.55
N VAL A 134 8.89 7.40 -7.65
CA VAL A 134 10.32 7.58 -7.95
C VAL A 134 10.77 6.61 -9.04
N ILE A 135 10.37 5.34 -8.96
CA ILE A 135 10.71 4.34 -9.98
C ILE A 135 10.10 4.70 -11.32
N LYS A 136 8.85 5.18 -11.35
CA LYS A 136 8.20 5.66 -12.58
C LYS A 136 8.94 6.85 -13.17
N ALA A 137 9.37 7.80 -12.34
CA ALA A 137 10.17 8.95 -12.78
C ALA A 137 11.50 8.51 -13.42
N ILE A 138 12.23 7.60 -12.77
CA ILE A 138 13.48 7.04 -13.30
C ILE A 138 13.25 6.34 -14.64
N ARG A 139 12.22 5.49 -14.74
CA ARG A 139 11.90 4.78 -15.98
C ARG A 139 11.54 5.73 -17.12
N THR A 140 10.77 6.76 -16.83
CA THR A 140 10.39 7.78 -17.83
C THR A 140 11.63 8.55 -18.32
N HIS A 141 12.54 8.89 -17.40
CA HIS A 141 13.78 9.58 -17.74
C HIS A 141 14.72 8.72 -18.62
N LEU A 142 14.84 7.43 -18.30
CA LEU A 142 15.64 6.48 -19.08
C LEU A 142 15.08 6.23 -20.49
N LYS A 143 13.74 6.19 -20.65
CA LYS A 143 13.08 6.06 -21.97
C LYS A 143 13.30 7.29 -22.85
N LYS A 144 13.43 8.48 -22.27
CA LYS A 144 13.65 9.73 -23.01
C LYS A 144 15.08 9.89 -23.52
N LYS A 145 16.04 9.14 -22.96
CA LYS A 145 17.47 9.15 -23.37
C LYS A 145 17.82 8.11 -24.43
N ARG A 146 16.89 7.24 -24.77
CA ARG A 146 17.01 6.25 -25.87
C ARG A 146 16.22 6.70 -27.10
#